data_fa94fcf2b374fe64a18e65cd9eb9103a
#
_entry.id   fa94fcf2b374fe64a18e65cd9eb9103a
#
_cell.length_a   1.000
_cell.length_b   1.000
_cell.length_c   1.000
_cell.angle_alpha   90.00
_cell.angle_beta   90.00
_cell.angle_gamma   90.00
#
_symmetry.space_group_name_H-M   'P 1'
#
loop_
_entity.id
_entity.type
_entity.pdbx_description
1 polymer ?
#
loop_
_entity_poly.entity_id
_entity_poly.type
_entity_poly.pdbx_seq_one_letter_code
_entity_poly.pdbx_strand_id
1 'polypeptide(L)'
;MKKLTLDEIKALEARHVVQTYMRQPVAFVRGSGSRLYDVDGREYLDLVSGIGVASLGHAHPGLAAAISEQASTLLHTSNLYYHPLQGQVAARLTQLSGLARVFFANSGAEAVEGCLKFARRYWYTQGITTRTAFVAIENSFAGRTMGALSVTWDEHYRAPFQPLLGPVTFVPSGDVAALEAAVTDKTAAIIAEPIQGEGGIRPLSREFAHAITDVCRRTGTLYIADEVQTGLGRTGHPFYFPVLGLQPDLVSVGKALGSGVPVGAMLMSERVAQAISPGDHGTTYGGNLLACRAALFFLEQLMDKGLLDHVKTVGPLFERRLRTLALKHPVIVETRGVGLMQGLQLAIDAAPIVDTARERGLLVNRTNEKVVRMLPPLTIETADLDRAVDILDEVFAAVETEVHA
;
A
#
# COMPACT_ATOMS: atom_id res chain seq x y z
N MET A 1 11.69 28.11 -14.90
CA MET A 1 10.62 27.50 -15.74
C MET A 1 9.40 28.42 -15.72
N LYS A 2 8.66 28.59 -16.85
CA LYS A 2 7.39 29.35 -16.91
C LYS A 2 6.39 28.66 -15.98
N LYS A 3 5.68 29.45 -15.16
CA LYS A 3 4.58 28.92 -14.32
C LYS A 3 3.40 28.61 -15.26
N LEU A 4 2.98 27.34 -15.31
CA LEU A 4 1.84 26.89 -16.10
C LEU A 4 0.56 27.05 -15.29
N THR A 5 -0.53 27.42 -15.96
CA THR A 5 -1.90 27.36 -15.39
C THR A 5 -2.43 25.93 -15.38
N LEU A 6 -3.49 25.67 -14.61
CA LEU A 6 -4.15 24.36 -14.59
C LEU A 6 -4.60 23.93 -16.00
N ASP A 7 -5.15 24.85 -16.80
CA ASP A 7 -5.63 24.54 -18.14
C ASP A 7 -4.49 24.24 -19.11
N GLU A 8 -3.36 24.97 -19.02
CA GLU A 8 -2.15 24.65 -19.80
C GLU A 8 -1.60 23.25 -19.42
N ILE A 9 -1.60 22.87 -18.14
CA ILE A 9 -1.18 21.53 -17.69
C ILE A 9 -2.13 20.47 -18.25
N LYS A 10 -3.45 20.64 -18.10
CA LYS A 10 -4.47 19.71 -18.65
C LYS A 10 -4.32 19.54 -20.16
N ALA A 11 -4.12 20.64 -20.90
CA ALA A 11 -3.96 20.59 -22.36
C ALA A 11 -2.70 19.80 -22.77
N LEU A 12 -1.57 20.00 -22.08
CA LEU A 12 -0.33 19.26 -22.32
C LEU A 12 -0.51 17.77 -22.03
N GLU A 13 -1.12 17.41 -20.89
CA GLU A 13 -1.34 16.03 -20.54
C GLU A 13 -2.36 15.33 -21.46
N ALA A 14 -3.44 16.00 -21.83
CA ALA A 14 -4.41 15.46 -22.78
C ALA A 14 -3.78 15.15 -24.15
N ARG A 15 -2.79 15.94 -24.54
CA ARG A 15 -2.10 15.78 -25.85
C ARG A 15 -1.00 14.73 -25.82
N HIS A 16 -0.29 14.55 -24.70
CA HIS A 16 0.97 13.81 -24.68
C HIS A 16 1.00 12.63 -23.71
N VAL A 17 0.04 12.51 -22.79
CA VAL A 17 -0.05 11.42 -21.79
C VAL A 17 -1.28 10.58 -22.05
N VAL A 18 -1.12 9.25 -22.08
CA VAL A 18 -2.26 8.32 -22.19
C VAL A 18 -3.21 8.51 -20.99
N GLN A 19 -4.49 8.74 -21.27
CA GLN A 19 -5.49 9.08 -20.26
C GLN A 19 -6.06 7.82 -19.62
N THR A 20 -5.31 7.21 -18.69
CA THR A 20 -5.73 6.02 -17.92
C THR A 20 -6.34 6.37 -16.56
N TYR A 21 -6.31 7.64 -16.15
CA TYR A 21 -6.84 8.11 -14.88
C TYR A 21 -7.86 9.23 -15.09
N MET A 22 -8.98 9.17 -14.35
CA MET A 22 -9.86 10.33 -14.17
C MET A 22 -9.24 11.21 -13.07
N ARG A 23 -8.52 12.28 -13.50
CA ARG A 23 -7.83 13.17 -12.56
C ARG A 23 -8.79 14.20 -11.99
N GLN A 24 -8.63 14.50 -10.70
CA GLN A 24 -9.27 15.63 -10.06
C GLN A 24 -8.78 16.95 -10.67
N PRO A 25 -9.65 17.99 -10.78
CA PRO A 25 -9.31 19.23 -11.45
C PRO A 25 -8.42 20.16 -10.59
N VAL A 26 -7.26 19.66 -10.18
CA VAL A 26 -6.27 20.40 -9.39
C VAL A 26 -4.86 19.98 -9.81
N ALA A 27 -3.90 20.92 -9.82
CA ALA A 27 -2.49 20.64 -10.09
C ALA A 27 -1.63 21.15 -8.94
N PHE A 28 -0.98 20.23 -8.22
CA PHE A 28 -0.11 20.57 -7.11
C PHE A 28 1.30 20.88 -7.58
N VAL A 29 1.91 21.92 -7.02
CA VAL A 29 3.26 22.39 -7.36
C VAL A 29 4.20 22.45 -6.16
N ARG A 30 3.68 22.37 -4.94
CA ARG A 30 4.45 22.41 -3.69
C ARG A 30 3.76 21.59 -2.62
N GLY A 31 4.53 21.07 -1.68
CA GLY A 31 4.02 20.42 -0.47
C GLY A 31 4.87 20.78 0.74
N SER A 32 4.31 20.59 1.95
CA SER A 32 5.00 20.76 3.23
C SER A 32 4.24 19.99 4.32
N GLY A 33 4.87 18.99 4.94
CA GLY A 33 4.23 18.15 5.94
C GLY A 33 2.96 17.50 5.40
N SER A 34 1.82 17.72 6.04
CA SER A 34 0.51 17.22 5.62
C SER A 34 -0.21 18.10 4.60
N ARG A 35 0.46 19.07 3.98
CA ARG A 35 -0.17 20.07 3.10
C ARG A 35 0.36 20.02 1.69
N LEU A 36 -0.54 20.20 0.72
CA LEU A 36 -0.25 20.43 -0.68
C LEU A 36 -0.75 21.81 -1.09
N TYR A 37 -0.09 22.39 -2.08
CA TYR A 37 -0.42 23.72 -2.64
C TYR A 37 -0.53 23.60 -4.15
N ASP A 38 -1.63 24.09 -4.69
CA ASP A 38 -1.88 24.06 -6.13
C ASP A 38 -1.17 25.21 -6.87
N VAL A 39 -1.37 25.25 -8.19
CA VAL A 39 -0.79 26.28 -9.08
C VAL A 39 -1.22 27.71 -8.74
N ASP A 40 -2.39 27.88 -8.09
CA ASP A 40 -2.93 29.16 -7.68
C ASP A 40 -2.52 29.52 -6.24
N GLY A 41 -1.83 28.62 -5.56
CA GLY A 41 -1.34 28.78 -4.19
C GLY A 41 -2.33 28.40 -3.11
N ARG A 42 -3.47 27.82 -3.47
CA ARG A 42 -4.45 27.31 -2.52
C ARG A 42 -3.89 26.11 -1.75
N GLU A 43 -4.09 26.13 -0.44
CA GLU A 43 -3.69 25.06 0.48
C GLU A 43 -4.74 23.95 0.54
N TYR A 44 -4.25 22.71 0.63
CA TYR A 44 -5.05 21.51 0.87
C TYR A 44 -4.40 20.67 1.96
N LEU A 45 -5.19 20.23 2.94
CA LEU A 45 -4.79 19.22 3.91
C LEU A 45 -4.89 17.83 3.26
N ASP A 46 -3.77 17.10 3.24
CA ASP A 46 -3.67 15.83 2.48
C ASP A 46 -3.80 14.61 3.38
N LEU A 47 -4.95 13.94 3.30
CA LEU A 47 -5.20 12.65 3.89
C LEU A 47 -5.14 11.49 2.86
N VAL A 48 -4.48 11.70 1.72
CA VAL A 48 -4.21 10.66 0.70
C VAL A 48 -2.74 10.27 0.69
N SER A 49 -1.85 11.24 0.87
CA SER A 49 -0.37 11.09 0.85
C SER A 49 0.14 10.26 -0.34
N GLY A 50 -0.42 10.52 -1.54
CA GLY A 50 -0.07 9.75 -2.74
C GLY A 50 -0.49 8.27 -2.65
N ILE A 51 -1.61 7.98 -2.00
CA ILE A 51 -2.11 6.63 -1.68
C ILE A 51 -1.16 5.91 -0.71
N GLY A 52 -0.80 6.58 0.40
CA GLY A 52 0.05 6.04 1.45
C GLY A 52 1.53 5.98 1.12
N VAL A 53 1.98 6.72 0.11
CA VAL A 53 3.39 6.75 -0.34
C VAL A 53 4.21 7.81 0.40
N ALA A 54 3.73 9.06 0.45
CA ALA A 54 4.43 10.16 1.12
C ALA A 54 4.33 10.08 2.64
N SER A 55 4.84 8.98 3.21
CA SER A 55 4.64 8.61 4.61
C SER A 55 5.34 9.54 5.60
N LEU A 56 6.42 10.22 5.20
CA LEU A 56 7.09 11.25 5.99
C LEU A 56 6.50 12.66 5.78
N GLY A 57 5.39 12.76 5.03
CA GLY A 57 4.86 14.04 4.58
C GLY A 57 5.62 14.60 3.39
N HIS A 58 5.12 15.71 2.87
CA HIS A 58 5.69 16.37 1.71
C HIS A 58 6.90 17.23 2.09
N ALA A 59 7.91 17.23 1.20
CA ALA A 59 9.14 18.01 1.34
C ALA A 59 9.84 17.85 2.71
N HIS A 60 9.88 16.63 3.24
CA HIS A 60 10.55 16.34 4.51
C HIS A 60 12.04 16.75 4.42
N PRO A 61 12.53 17.69 5.25
CA PRO A 61 13.85 18.30 5.07
C PRO A 61 14.99 17.28 5.18
N GLY A 62 14.92 16.34 6.12
CA GLY A 62 15.93 15.29 6.28
C GLY A 62 15.97 14.30 5.12
N LEU A 63 14.80 13.94 4.57
CA LEU A 63 14.74 13.07 3.38
C LEU A 63 15.32 13.81 2.16
N ALA A 64 14.95 15.08 1.96
CA ALA A 64 15.46 15.90 0.88
C ALA A 64 17.00 16.02 0.95
N ALA A 65 17.56 16.27 2.14
CA ALA A 65 19.01 16.32 2.35
C ALA A 65 19.68 14.97 2.04
N ALA A 66 19.11 13.85 2.53
CA ALA A 66 19.65 12.51 2.28
C ALA A 66 19.64 12.14 0.79
N ILE A 67 18.58 12.50 0.06
CA ILE A 67 18.49 12.31 -1.39
C ILE A 67 19.51 13.17 -2.13
N SER A 68 19.64 14.46 -1.76
CA SER A 68 20.59 15.37 -2.38
C SER A 68 22.04 14.93 -2.21
N GLU A 69 22.41 14.50 -0.99
CA GLU A 69 23.73 13.95 -0.69
C GLU A 69 24.00 12.70 -1.54
N GLN A 70 23.07 11.75 -1.57
CA GLN A 70 23.23 10.51 -2.32
C GLN A 70 23.28 10.76 -3.83
N ALA A 71 22.47 11.68 -4.34
CA ALA A 71 22.47 12.06 -5.75
C ALA A 71 23.80 12.70 -6.18
N SER A 72 24.43 13.44 -5.28
CA SER A 72 25.74 14.07 -5.51
C SER A 72 26.92 13.08 -5.36
N THR A 73 26.69 11.91 -4.75
CA THR A 73 27.74 10.91 -4.50
C THR A 73 27.73 9.80 -5.55
N LEU A 74 26.62 9.05 -5.61
CA LEU A 74 26.49 7.89 -6.51
C LEU A 74 25.04 7.42 -6.55
N LEU A 75 24.44 7.38 -7.75
CA LEU A 75 23.03 7.01 -7.91
C LEU A 75 22.82 5.50 -8.10
N HIS A 76 23.66 4.87 -8.92
CA HIS A 76 23.44 3.50 -9.39
C HIS A 76 24.74 2.83 -9.86
N THR A 77 24.90 1.54 -9.57
CA THR A 77 26.08 0.74 -9.98
C THR A 77 25.71 -0.60 -10.61
N SER A 78 24.42 -0.93 -10.75
CA SER A 78 23.96 -2.30 -11.05
C SER A 78 24.11 -3.27 -9.84
N ASN A 79 23.31 -4.33 -9.82
CA ASN A 79 23.43 -5.43 -8.86
C ASN A 79 24.59 -6.39 -9.18
N LEU A 80 25.41 -6.07 -10.18
CA LEU A 80 26.67 -6.78 -10.44
C LEU A 80 27.76 -6.43 -9.41
N TYR A 81 27.61 -5.34 -8.68
CA TYR A 81 28.57 -4.86 -7.69
C TYR A 81 27.90 -4.62 -6.34
N TYR A 82 28.68 -4.81 -5.28
CA TYR A 82 28.24 -4.45 -3.94
C TYR A 82 28.23 -2.94 -3.73
N HIS A 83 27.32 -2.48 -2.88
CA HIS A 83 27.33 -1.12 -2.35
C HIS A 83 26.87 -1.09 -0.88
N PRO A 84 27.23 -0.06 -0.09
CA PRO A 84 27.08 -0.10 1.36
C PRO A 84 25.64 -0.04 1.87
N LEU A 85 24.64 0.38 1.07
CA LEU A 85 23.31 0.69 1.58
C LEU A 85 22.33 -0.49 1.50
N GLN A 86 22.43 -1.33 0.45
CA GLN A 86 21.45 -2.41 0.21
C GLN A 86 21.35 -3.39 1.39
N GLY A 87 22.51 -3.84 1.88
CA GLY A 87 22.58 -4.74 3.03
C GLY A 87 22.04 -4.12 4.33
N GLN A 88 22.26 -2.81 4.53
CA GLN A 88 21.73 -2.09 5.71
C GLN A 88 20.21 -1.99 5.68
N VAL A 89 19.60 -1.66 4.54
CA VAL A 89 18.14 -1.65 4.39
C VAL A 89 17.58 -3.04 4.60
N ALA A 90 18.20 -4.07 4.00
CA ALA A 90 17.78 -5.46 4.16
C ALA A 90 17.82 -5.91 5.64
N ALA A 91 18.89 -5.59 6.37
CA ALA A 91 19.03 -5.93 7.78
C ALA A 91 17.90 -5.31 8.64
N ARG A 92 17.55 -4.05 8.40
CA ARG A 92 16.43 -3.40 9.12
C ARG A 92 15.08 -4.02 8.76
N LEU A 93 14.83 -4.32 7.49
CA LEU A 93 13.60 -4.98 7.06
C LEU A 93 13.46 -6.39 7.66
N THR A 94 14.53 -7.18 7.68
CA THR A 94 14.51 -8.52 8.30
C THR A 94 14.34 -8.44 9.82
N GLN A 95 14.97 -7.48 10.48
CA GLN A 95 14.76 -7.22 11.91
C GLN A 95 13.29 -6.89 12.24
N LEU A 96 12.63 -6.07 11.42
CA LEU A 96 11.23 -5.68 11.63
C LEU A 96 10.23 -6.81 11.35
N SER A 97 10.51 -7.64 10.34
CA SER A 97 9.58 -8.67 9.86
C SER A 97 9.79 -10.04 10.50
N GLY A 98 10.98 -10.33 11.02
CA GLY A 98 11.37 -11.67 11.43
C GLY A 98 11.69 -12.61 10.26
N LEU A 99 11.64 -12.13 9.01
CA LEU A 99 12.01 -12.91 7.82
C LEU A 99 13.53 -12.88 7.58
N ALA A 100 14.03 -13.79 6.75
CA ALA A 100 15.45 -14.05 6.66
C ALA A 100 16.20 -13.22 5.59
N ARG A 101 15.58 -12.98 4.44
CA ARG A 101 16.23 -12.35 3.27
C ARG A 101 15.31 -11.35 2.59
N VAL A 102 15.92 -10.45 1.81
CA VAL A 102 15.24 -9.40 1.03
C VAL A 102 15.74 -9.42 -0.41
N PHE A 103 14.83 -9.28 -1.35
CA PHE A 103 15.13 -8.90 -2.73
C PHE A 103 14.48 -7.54 -3.01
N PHE A 104 15.21 -6.62 -3.61
CA PHE A 104 14.72 -5.26 -3.90
C PHE A 104 14.15 -5.16 -5.32
N ALA A 105 13.10 -4.38 -5.46
CA ALA A 105 12.40 -4.05 -6.69
C ALA A 105 12.15 -2.53 -6.75
N ASN A 106 11.43 -2.05 -7.78
CA ASN A 106 11.19 -0.62 -7.99
C ASN A 106 9.78 -0.18 -7.58
N SER A 107 8.90 -1.12 -7.33
CA SER A 107 7.50 -0.87 -6.99
C SER A 107 6.89 -2.02 -6.20
N GLY A 108 5.72 -1.75 -5.57
CA GLY A 108 4.93 -2.80 -4.93
C GLY A 108 4.46 -3.89 -5.92
N ALA A 109 4.08 -3.50 -7.16
CA ALA A 109 3.69 -4.46 -8.18
C ALA A 109 4.83 -5.41 -8.55
N GLU A 110 6.06 -4.90 -8.73
CA GLU A 110 7.24 -5.75 -8.94
C GLU A 110 7.56 -6.63 -7.72
N ALA A 111 7.33 -6.14 -6.51
CA ALA A 111 7.48 -6.94 -5.30
C ALA A 111 6.48 -8.11 -5.27
N VAL A 112 5.23 -7.89 -5.64
CA VAL A 112 4.23 -8.96 -5.79
C VAL A 112 4.63 -9.93 -6.89
N GLU A 113 5.04 -9.44 -8.08
CA GLU A 113 5.55 -10.30 -9.18
C GLU A 113 6.63 -11.25 -8.70
N GLY A 114 7.60 -10.73 -7.96
CA GLY A 114 8.68 -11.53 -7.42
C GLY A 114 8.21 -12.52 -6.37
N CYS A 115 7.26 -12.16 -5.50
CA CYS A 115 6.66 -13.11 -4.54
C CYS A 115 5.99 -14.29 -5.28
N LEU A 116 5.21 -14.02 -6.32
CA LEU A 116 4.56 -15.07 -7.14
C LEU A 116 5.61 -15.96 -7.85
N LYS A 117 6.65 -15.34 -8.42
CA LYS A 117 7.76 -16.07 -9.06
C LYS A 117 8.52 -16.94 -8.06
N PHE A 118 8.87 -16.40 -6.89
CA PHE A 118 9.63 -17.13 -5.88
C PHE A 118 8.82 -18.25 -5.24
N ALA A 119 7.50 -18.08 -5.09
CA ALA A 119 6.63 -19.18 -4.68
C ALA A 119 6.65 -20.34 -5.67
N ARG A 120 6.58 -20.08 -6.98
CA ARG A 120 6.73 -21.11 -8.01
C ARG A 120 8.15 -21.69 -8.05
N ARG A 121 9.18 -20.84 -7.93
CA ARG A 121 10.58 -21.26 -7.92
C ARG A 121 10.88 -22.21 -6.75
N TYR A 122 10.33 -21.92 -5.58
CA TYR A 122 10.44 -22.80 -4.41
C TYR A 122 9.98 -24.23 -4.73
N TRP A 123 8.77 -24.36 -5.26
CA TRP A 123 8.22 -25.68 -5.59
C TRP A 123 8.99 -26.39 -6.71
N TYR A 124 9.44 -25.63 -7.71
CA TYR A 124 10.28 -26.18 -8.77
C TYR A 124 11.57 -26.76 -8.23
N THR A 125 12.23 -26.07 -7.29
CA THR A 125 13.49 -26.52 -6.65
C THR A 125 13.26 -27.81 -5.81
N GLN A 126 12.04 -27.97 -5.26
CA GLN A 126 11.64 -29.20 -4.56
C GLN A 126 11.27 -30.35 -5.51
N GLY A 127 11.39 -30.16 -6.83
CA GLY A 127 10.99 -31.16 -7.82
C GLY A 127 9.46 -31.25 -8.05
N ILE A 128 8.67 -30.36 -7.46
CA ILE A 128 7.20 -30.36 -7.54
C ILE A 128 6.77 -29.30 -8.58
N THR A 129 6.82 -29.66 -9.84
CA THR A 129 6.53 -28.75 -10.97
C THR A 129 5.04 -28.49 -11.19
N THR A 130 4.16 -29.24 -10.53
CA THR A 130 2.70 -29.12 -10.66
C THR A 130 2.11 -28.02 -9.79
N ARG A 131 2.81 -27.55 -8.74
CA ARG A 131 2.35 -26.47 -7.86
C ARG A 131 2.60 -25.11 -8.49
N THR A 132 1.65 -24.64 -9.30
CA THR A 132 1.72 -23.37 -10.03
C THR A 132 0.52 -22.47 -9.83
N ALA A 133 -0.55 -22.97 -9.21
CA ALA A 133 -1.77 -22.23 -8.93
C ALA A 133 -1.64 -21.30 -7.73
N PHE A 134 -2.46 -20.25 -7.70
CA PHE A 134 -2.57 -19.33 -6.59
C PHE A 134 -4.01 -19.27 -6.08
N VAL A 135 -4.16 -19.02 -4.77
CA VAL A 135 -5.42 -18.63 -4.16
C VAL A 135 -5.28 -17.18 -3.72
N ALA A 136 -6.21 -16.32 -4.13
CA ALA A 136 -6.29 -14.91 -3.76
C ALA A 136 -7.64 -14.61 -3.11
N ILE A 137 -7.75 -13.47 -2.43
CA ILE A 137 -8.97 -13.08 -1.73
C ILE A 137 -9.77 -12.13 -2.61
N GLU A 138 -11.10 -12.28 -2.65
CA GLU A 138 -12.00 -11.35 -3.34
C GLU A 138 -11.80 -9.92 -2.85
N ASN A 139 -11.98 -8.95 -3.73
CA ASN A 139 -11.71 -7.52 -3.50
C ASN A 139 -10.22 -7.18 -3.27
N SER A 140 -9.29 -8.08 -3.58
CA SER A 140 -7.85 -7.81 -3.50
C SER A 140 -7.39 -6.86 -4.60
N PHE A 141 -6.32 -6.11 -4.29
CA PHE A 141 -5.53 -5.36 -5.25
C PHE A 141 -4.04 -5.64 -5.02
N ALA A 142 -3.37 -6.15 -6.03
CA ALA A 142 -1.96 -6.54 -5.93
C ALA A 142 -1.04 -5.81 -6.93
N GLY A 143 -1.61 -5.09 -7.89
CA GLY A 143 -0.85 -4.32 -8.88
C GLY A 143 -1.40 -4.42 -10.30
N ARG A 144 -0.66 -3.84 -11.26
CA ARG A 144 -1.07 -3.71 -12.67
C ARG A 144 -0.13 -4.40 -13.67
N THR A 145 0.95 -5.03 -13.22
CA THR A 145 1.77 -5.92 -14.04
C THR A 145 1.05 -7.24 -14.25
N MET A 146 1.40 -8.01 -15.27
CA MET A 146 0.61 -9.19 -15.68
C MET A 146 0.41 -10.22 -14.56
N GLY A 147 1.44 -10.53 -13.76
CA GLY A 147 1.31 -11.47 -12.65
C GLY A 147 0.58 -10.85 -11.45
N ALA A 148 0.90 -9.61 -11.04
CA ALA A 148 0.19 -8.92 -9.97
C ALA A 148 -1.29 -8.68 -10.33
N LEU A 149 -1.58 -8.37 -11.60
CA LEU A 149 -2.95 -8.25 -12.11
C LEU A 149 -3.72 -9.56 -12.02
N SER A 150 -3.04 -10.70 -12.20
CA SER A 150 -3.68 -12.02 -12.14
C SER A 150 -4.30 -12.32 -10.79
N VAL A 151 -3.73 -11.78 -9.70
CA VAL A 151 -4.19 -11.95 -8.32
C VAL A 151 -4.92 -10.71 -7.78
N THR A 152 -5.23 -9.74 -8.65
CA THR A 152 -6.14 -8.62 -8.39
C THR A 152 -7.56 -9.04 -8.72
N TRP A 153 -8.52 -8.81 -7.81
CA TRP A 153 -9.89 -9.34 -7.94
C TRP A 153 -10.70 -8.73 -9.07
N ASP A 154 -10.67 -7.41 -9.24
CA ASP A 154 -11.59 -6.70 -10.12
C ASP A 154 -11.44 -7.16 -11.59
N GLU A 155 -12.50 -7.75 -12.11
CA GLU A 155 -12.53 -8.27 -13.48
C GLU A 155 -12.42 -7.15 -14.52
N HIS A 156 -12.91 -5.95 -14.24
CA HIS A 156 -12.75 -4.79 -15.11
C HIS A 156 -11.28 -4.54 -15.46
N TYR A 157 -10.38 -4.76 -14.48
CA TYR A 157 -8.94 -4.60 -14.72
C TYR A 157 -8.31 -5.81 -15.43
N ARG A 158 -8.84 -7.02 -15.21
CA ARG A 158 -8.25 -8.27 -15.73
C ARG A 158 -8.71 -8.65 -17.11
N ALA A 159 -10.00 -8.48 -17.41
CA ALA A 159 -10.63 -9.00 -18.63
C ALA A 159 -9.92 -8.57 -19.94
N PRO A 160 -9.52 -7.29 -20.11
CA PRO A 160 -8.86 -6.85 -21.35
C PRO A 160 -7.47 -7.44 -21.60
N PHE A 161 -6.85 -8.05 -20.56
CA PHE A 161 -5.45 -8.50 -20.60
C PHE A 161 -5.30 -10.04 -20.53
N GLN A 162 -6.38 -10.78 -20.75
CA GLN A 162 -6.33 -12.24 -20.79
C GLN A 162 -5.55 -12.74 -22.02
N PRO A 163 -4.80 -13.88 -21.93
CA PRO A 163 -4.64 -14.72 -20.74
C PRO A 163 -3.61 -14.14 -19.74
N LEU A 164 -3.95 -14.16 -18.47
CA LEU A 164 -3.08 -13.76 -17.36
C LEU A 164 -2.32 -14.97 -16.79
N LEU A 165 -1.51 -14.74 -15.77
CA LEU A 165 -0.84 -15.80 -15.01
C LEU A 165 -1.91 -16.64 -14.30
N GLY A 166 -2.01 -17.92 -14.63
CA GLY A 166 -3.01 -18.82 -14.04
C GLY A 166 -2.44 -20.17 -13.65
N PRO A 167 -3.27 -21.03 -13.03
CA PRO A 167 -4.61 -20.73 -12.50
C PRO A 167 -4.59 -19.89 -11.21
N VAL A 168 -5.59 -19.02 -11.05
CA VAL A 168 -5.85 -18.28 -9.83
C VAL A 168 -7.31 -18.53 -9.40
N THR A 169 -7.52 -18.93 -8.16
CA THR A 169 -8.84 -19.07 -7.55
C THR A 169 -9.05 -17.96 -6.55
N PHE A 170 -10.15 -17.21 -6.66
CA PHE A 170 -10.53 -16.21 -5.68
C PHE A 170 -11.52 -16.79 -4.69
N VAL A 171 -11.35 -16.45 -3.41
CA VAL A 171 -12.23 -16.89 -2.32
C VAL A 171 -12.77 -15.68 -1.55
N PRO A 172 -14.03 -15.71 -1.10
CA PRO A 172 -14.58 -14.64 -0.27
C PRO A 172 -13.79 -14.48 1.03
N SER A 173 -13.56 -13.22 1.45
CA SER A 173 -12.92 -12.95 2.74
C SER A 173 -13.82 -13.44 3.89
N GLY A 174 -13.28 -14.27 4.77
CA GLY A 174 -13.99 -14.87 5.90
C GLY A 174 -14.63 -16.24 5.60
N ASP A 175 -14.69 -16.69 4.35
CA ASP A 175 -15.20 -18.01 4.01
C ASP A 175 -14.09 -19.07 4.15
N VAL A 176 -14.02 -19.68 5.33
CA VAL A 176 -13.01 -20.72 5.64
C VAL A 176 -13.24 -21.97 4.78
N ALA A 177 -14.48 -22.36 4.52
CA ALA A 177 -14.78 -23.54 3.72
C ALA A 177 -14.36 -23.35 2.25
N ALA A 178 -14.63 -22.19 1.67
CA ALA A 178 -14.16 -21.85 0.33
C ALA A 178 -12.63 -21.82 0.25
N LEU A 179 -11.95 -21.27 1.26
CA LEU A 179 -10.49 -21.28 1.34
C LEU A 179 -9.94 -22.71 1.36
N GLU A 180 -10.47 -23.58 2.21
CA GLU A 180 -10.02 -24.97 2.32
C GLU A 180 -10.25 -25.76 1.02
N ALA A 181 -11.38 -25.54 0.35
CA ALA A 181 -11.70 -26.17 -0.93
C ALA A 181 -10.81 -25.67 -2.08
N ALA A 182 -10.40 -24.41 -2.06
CA ALA A 182 -9.57 -23.80 -3.11
C ALA A 182 -8.10 -24.24 -3.05
N VAL A 183 -7.59 -24.62 -1.89
CA VAL A 183 -6.20 -25.06 -1.71
C VAL A 183 -6.06 -26.52 -2.02
N THR A 184 -5.34 -26.81 -3.11
CA THR A 184 -5.12 -28.19 -3.61
C THR A 184 -3.62 -28.53 -3.65
N ASP A 185 -3.30 -29.73 -4.06
CA ASP A 185 -1.92 -30.18 -4.35
C ASP A 185 -1.25 -29.42 -5.50
N LYS A 186 -2.00 -28.60 -6.25
CA LYS A 186 -1.50 -27.73 -7.32
C LYS A 186 -1.28 -26.29 -6.85
N THR A 187 -1.66 -25.94 -5.64
CA THR A 187 -1.55 -24.58 -5.10
C THR A 187 -0.12 -24.28 -4.65
N ALA A 188 0.51 -23.29 -5.29
CA ALA A 188 1.83 -22.81 -4.94
C ALA A 188 1.79 -21.91 -3.70
N ALA A 189 0.86 -20.96 -3.67
CA ALA A 189 0.71 -20.05 -2.55
C ALA A 189 -0.72 -19.50 -2.44
N ILE A 190 -1.06 -19.07 -1.21
CA ILE A 190 -2.16 -18.14 -0.93
C ILE A 190 -1.55 -16.73 -0.89
N ILE A 191 -2.22 -15.74 -1.46
CA ILE A 191 -1.86 -14.31 -1.33
C ILE A 191 -3.03 -13.53 -0.74
N ALA A 192 -2.75 -12.73 0.29
CA ALA A 192 -3.74 -11.85 0.91
C ALA A 192 -3.11 -10.58 1.48
N GLU A 193 -3.85 -9.46 1.38
CA GLU A 193 -3.57 -8.25 2.14
C GLU A 193 -4.08 -8.45 3.58
N PRO A 194 -3.31 -8.17 4.63
CA PRO A 194 -3.82 -8.19 6.01
C PRO A 194 -4.96 -7.19 6.25
N ILE A 195 -4.96 -6.07 5.53
CA ILE A 195 -6.09 -5.15 5.39
C ILE A 195 -6.20 -4.80 3.91
N GLN A 196 -7.30 -5.15 3.28
CA GLN A 196 -7.55 -4.82 1.88
C GLN A 196 -7.69 -3.30 1.70
N GLY A 197 -6.76 -2.70 0.96
CA GLY A 197 -6.72 -1.27 0.75
C GLY A 197 -7.78 -0.79 -0.25
N GLU A 198 -7.67 -1.24 -1.48
CA GLU A 198 -8.59 -0.88 -2.57
C GLU A 198 -9.95 -1.57 -2.42
N GLY A 199 -10.02 -2.71 -1.75
CA GLY A 199 -11.26 -3.41 -1.41
C GLY A 199 -12.14 -2.71 -0.37
N GLY A 200 -11.77 -1.50 0.11
CA GLY A 200 -12.59 -0.67 1.00
C GLY A 200 -12.15 -0.70 2.47
N ILE A 201 -10.88 -0.74 2.73
CA ILE A 201 -10.28 -0.75 4.08
C ILE A 201 -10.86 -1.89 4.93
N ARG A 202 -10.67 -3.12 4.48
CA ARG A 202 -11.25 -4.33 5.11
C ARG A 202 -10.16 -5.18 5.79
N PRO A 203 -10.00 -5.09 7.11
CA PRO A 203 -9.13 -6.01 7.85
C PRO A 203 -9.61 -7.45 7.71
N LEU A 204 -8.69 -8.40 7.57
CA LEU A 204 -9.01 -9.82 7.71
C LEU A 204 -9.46 -10.09 9.15
N SER A 205 -10.46 -10.97 9.31
CA SER A 205 -10.82 -11.46 10.63
C SER A 205 -9.69 -12.36 11.18
N ARG A 206 -9.55 -12.38 12.51
CA ARG A 206 -8.57 -13.30 13.16
C ARG A 206 -8.86 -14.76 12.84
N GLU A 207 -10.13 -15.13 12.76
CA GLU A 207 -10.56 -16.48 12.42
C GLU A 207 -10.08 -16.87 11.01
N PHE A 208 -10.28 -16.01 10.02
CA PHE A 208 -9.84 -16.27 8.66
C PHE A 208 -8.31 -16.26 8.52
N ALA A 209 -7.62 -15.39 9.25
CA ALA A 209 -6.15 -15.37 9.32
C ALA A 209 -5.59 -16.66 9.90
N HIS A 210 -6.22 -17.20 10.96
CA HIS A 210 -5.86 -18.51 11.52
C HIS A 210 -6.14 -19.63 10.50
N ALA A 211 -7.26 -19.60 9.79
CA ALA A 211 -7.56 -20.57 8.75
C ALA A 211 -6.51 -20.59 7.63
N ILE A 212 -6.05 -19.42 7.18
CA ILE A 212 -4.93 -19.31 6.22
C ILE A 212 -3.68 -20.01 6.78
N THR A 213 -3.30 -19.69 8.02
CA THR A 213 -2.11 -20.28 8.67
C THR A 213 -2.24 -21.81 8.80
N ASP A 214 -3.41 -22.31 9.21
CA ASP A 214 -3.65 -23.74 9.40
C ASP A 214 -3.66 -24.51 8.08
N VAL A 215 -4.30 -23.96 7.05
CA VAL A 215 -4.30 -24.57 5.70
C VAL A 215 -2.87 -24.63 5.15
N CYS A 216 -2.11 -23.53 5.25
CA CYS A 216 -0.71 -23.48 4.79
C CYS A 216 0.15 -24.52 5.53
N ARG A 217 0.02 -24.62 6.85
CA ARG A 217 0.75 -25.61 7.66
C ARG A 217 0.40 -27.05 7.30
N ARG A 218 -0.89 -27.35 7.10
CA ARG A 218 -1.38 -28.69 6.79
C ARG A 218 -0.99 -29.18 5.39
N THR A 219 -1.01 -28.27 4.41
CA THR A 219 -0.77 -28.60 2.99
C THR A 219 0.65 -28.30 2.52
N GLY A 220 1.44 -27.57 3.32
CA GLY A 220 2.74 -27.03 2.92
C GLY A 220 2.67 -25.86 1.97
N THR A 221 1.47 -25.43 1.53
CA THR A 221 1.27 -24.26 0.65
C THR A 221 1.90 -23.01 1.25
N LEU A 222 2.58 -22.21 0.43
CA LEU A 222 3.20 -20.97 0.89
C LEU A 222 2.14 -19.90 1.14
N TYR A 223 2.46 -18.97 2.05
CA TYR A 223 1.65 -17.77 2.26
C TYR A 223 2.43 -16.51 1.87
N ILE A 224 1.80 -15.66 1.07
CA ILE A 224 2.29 -14.34 0.67
C ILE A 224 1.43 -13.29 1.37
N ALA A 225 2.01 -12.49 2.28
CA ALA A 225 1.35 -11.33 2.85
C ALA A 225 1.65 -10.10 1.97
N ASP A 226 0.63 -9.50 1.38
CA ASP A 226 0.77 -8.23 0.69
C ASP A 226 0.64 -7.06 1.68
N GLU A 227 1.79 -6.58 2.13
CA GLU A 227 1.92 -5.45 3.06
C GLU A 227 2.34 -4.14 2.36
N VAL A 228 2.13 -4.06 1.06
CA VAL A 228 2.47 -2.85 0.28
C VAL A 228 1.76 -1.62 0.80
N GLN A 229 0.53 -1.74 1.30
CA GLN A 229 -0.22 -0.62 1.87
C GLN A 229 -0.29 -0.63 3.39
N THR A 230 -0.33 -1.80 4.03
CA THR A 230 -0.52 -1.97 5.47
C THR A 230 0.78 -1.90 6.27
N GLY A 231 1.89 -2.25 5.66
CA GLY A 231 3.19 -2.34 6.32
C GLY A 231 3.85 -1.01 6.62
N LEU A 232 5.01 -1.12 7.25
CA LEU A 232 5.94 -0.01 7.48
C LEU A 232 5.32 1.13 8.31
N GLY A 233 4.60 0.76 9.37
CA GLY A 233 4.10 1.70 10.38
C GLY A 233 2.69 2.23 10.13
N ARG A 234 2.06 2.01 8.97
CA ARG A 234 0.73 2.54 8.62
C ARG A 234 -0.34 2.20 9.63
N THR A 235 -0.30 1.00 10.18
CA THR A 235 -1.26 0.48 11.16
C THR A 235 -0.85 0.70 12.62
N GLY A 236 0.26 1.41 12.88
CA GLY A 236 0.87 1.49 14.21
C GLY A 236 1.74 0.28 14.55
N HIS A 237 1.91 -0.64 13.62
CA HIS A 237 2.81 -1.80 13.72
C HIS A 237 3.81 -1.77 12.55
N PRO A 238 5.02 -2.32 12.71
CA PRO A 238 5.97 -2.43 11.58
C PRO A 238 5.36 -3.17 10.40
N PHE A 239 4.69 -4.29 10.68
CA PHE A 239 3.87 -5.09 9.77
C PHE A 239 2.59 -5.52 10.49
N TYR A 240 1.51 -5.74 9.74
CA TYR A 240 0.23 -6.10 10.34
C TYR A 240 -0.02 -7.62 10.40
N PHE A 241 0.67 -8.40 9.58
CA PHE A 241 0.53 -9.87 9.58
C PHE A 241 0.79 -10.51 10.97
N PRO A 242 1.76 -10.05 11.81
CA PRO A 242 1.97 -10.64 13.13
C PRO A 242 0.81 -10.36 14.10
N VAL A 243 0.12 -9.23 13.94
CA VAL A 243 -1.03 -8.85 14.78
C VAL A 243 -2.19 -9.83 14.57
N LEU A 244 -2.30 -10.38 13.37
CA LEU A 244 -3.29 -11.39 13.01
C LEU A 244 -2.85 -12.82 13.28
N GLY A 245 -1.61 -13.05 13.75
CA GLY A 245 -1.03 -14.39 13.94
C GLY A 245 -0.66 -15.11 12.63
N LEU A 246 -0.60 -14.38 11.51
CA LEU A 246 -0.19 -14.90 10.21
C LEU A 246 1.33 -15.18 10.19
N GLN A 247 1.74 -16.21 9.47
CA GLN A 247 3.14 -16.63 9.32
C GLN A 247 3.49 -16.71 7.82
N PRO A 248 3.80 -15.58 7.18
CA PRO A 248 4.10 -15.59 5.76
C PRO A 248 5.47 -16.18 5.43
N ASP A 249 5.53 -16.83 4.28
CA ASP A 249 6.79 -17.21 3.64
C ASP A 249 7.40 -16.09 2.83
N LEU A 250 6.55 -15.22 2.32
CA LEU A 250 6.89 -14.07 1.49
C LEU A 250 6.06 -12.86 1.92
N VAL A 251 6.66 -11.69 1.91
CA VAL A 251 5.98 -10.42 2.17
C VAL A 251 6.36 -9.42 1.09
N SER A 252 5.37 -8.82 0.42
CA SER A 252 5.60 -7.70 -0.50
C SER A 252 5.48 -6.36 0.24
N VAL A 253 6.42 -5.45 -0.04
CA VAL A 253 6.42 -4.08 0.50
C VAL A 253 6.72 -3.06 -0.60
N GLY A 254 6.27 -1.83 -0.39
CA GLY A 254 6.46 -0.72 -1.31
C GLY A 254 6.05 0.59 -0.65
N LYS A 255 5.41 1.47 -1.41
CA LYS A 255 4.80 2.73 -0.92
C LYS A 255 5.66 3.49 0.10
N ALA A 256 5.38 3.32 1.40
CA ALA A 256 6.05 3.99 2.51
C ALA A 256 7.58 3.81 2.51
N LEU A 257 8.08 2.67 2.00
CA LEU A 257 9.51 2.33 2.02
C LEU A 257 10.38 3.41 1.41
N GLY A 258 9.92 4.01 0.29
CA GLY A 258 10.66 5.08 -0.39
C GLY A 258 10.22 6.49 -0.02
N SER A 259 9.10 6.65 0.69
CA SER A 259 8.51 7.96 1.03
C SER A 259 8.43 8.94 -0.15
N GLY A 260 8.14 8.42 -1.35
CA GLY A 260 8.06 9.15 -2.61
C GLY A 260 9.10 8.72 -3.65
N VAL A 261 10.22 8.14 -3.24
CA VAL A 261 11.20 7.53 -4.16
C VAL A 261 10.72 6.12 -4.54
N PRO A 262 10.66 5.76 -5.83
CA PRO A 262 10.24 4.42 -6.27
C PRO A 262 11.13 3.33 -5.70
N VAL A 263 10.56 2.45 -4.90
CA VAL A 263 11.21 1.26 -4.34
C VAL A 263 10.13 0.26 -3.89
N GLY A 264 10.43 -1.01 -4.09
CA GLY A 264 9.70 -2.14 -3.53
C GLY A 264 10.68 -3.18 -3.00
N ALA A 265 10.19 -4.10 -2.21
CA ALA A 265 10.99 -5.23 -1.75
C ALA A 265 10.13 -6.47 -1.49
N MET A 266 10.73 -7.62 -1.66
CA MET A 266 10.20 -8.92 -1.25
C MET A 266 11.03 -9.41 -0.07
N LEU A 267 10.37 -9.66 1.04
CA LEU A 267 10.97 -10.32 2.19
C LEU A 267 10.59 -11.79 2.15
N MET A 268 11.48 -12.68 2.55
CA MET A 268 11.23 -14.11 2.44
C MET A 268 11.80 -14.89 3.62
N SER A 269 11.14 -16.00 3.92
CA SER A 269 11.59 -16.99 4.89
C SER A 269 12.87 -17.68 4.41
N GLU A 270 13.66 -18.25 5.34
CA GLU A 270 14.89 -18.96 5.00
C GLU A 270 14.62 -20.12 4.03
N ARG A 271 13.53 -20.87 4.20
CA ARG A 271 13.17 -22.00 3.30
C ARG A 271 12.96 -21.56 1.85
N VAL A 272 12.34 -20.40 1.64
CA VAL A 272 12.17 -19.85 0.28
C VAL A 272 13.48 -19.31 -0.25
N ALA A 273 14.24 -18.58 0.58
CA ALA A 273 15.53 -18.01 0.18
C ALA A 273 16.54 -19.06 -0.29
N GLN A 274 16.59 -20.20 0.39
CA GLN A 274 17.47 -21.33 0.03
C GLN A 274 17.11 -21.99 -1.31
N ALA A 275 15.90 -21.80 -1.80
CA ALA A 275 15.45 -22.33 -3.09
C ALA A 275 15.82 -21.45 -4.28
N ILE A 276 16.35 -20.24 -4.04
CA ILE A 276 16.68 -19.25 -5.06
C ILE A 276 18.20 -19.27 -5.33
N SER A 277 18.55 -19.28 -6.59
CA SER A 277 19.93 -19.28 -7.05
C SER A 277 20.26 -18.05 -7.91
N PRO A 278 21.54 -17.68 -8.04
CA PRO A 278 21.94 -16.62 -8.97
C PRO A 278 21.40 -16.86 -10.39
N GLY A 279 20.78 -15.83 -10.98
CA GLY A 279 20.16 -15.90 -12.30
C GLY A 279 18.66 -16.20 -12.32
N ASP A 280 18.05 -16.64 -11.21
CA ASP A 280 16.62 -16.95 -11.15
C ASP A 280 15.70 -15.72 -11.27
N HIS A 281 16.19 -14.57 -10.84
CA HIS A 281 15.49 -13.29 -10.97
C HIS A 281 16.48 -12.14 -11.01
N GLY A 282 16.04 -10.99 -11.54
CA GLY A 282 16.90 -9.82 -11.67
C GLY A 282 16.10 -8.53 -11.86
N THR A 283 16.75 -7.43 -11.59
CA THR A 283 16.22 -6.07 -11.80
C THR A 283 17.38 -5.14 -12.09
N THR A 284 17.22 -4.22 -13.03
CA THR A 284 18.26 -3.24 -13.33
C THR A 284 18.38 -2.21 -12.19
N TYR A 285 17.29 -1.65 -11.71
CA TYR A 285 17.28 -0.53 -10.77
C TYR A 285 16.97 -0.93 -9.32
N GLY A 286 16.35 -2.09 -9.09
CA GLY A 286 15.95 -2.52 -7.75
C GLY A 286 17.14 -2.56 -6.80
N GLY A 287 17.01 -1.91 -5.65
CA GLY A 287 18.06 -1.80 -4.65
C GLY A 287 19.18 -0.82 -5.00
N ASN A 288 18.98 0.13 -5.93
CA ASN A 288 19.97 1.17 -6.22
C ASN A 288 20.24 2.07 -5.02
N LEU A 289 21.39 2.79 -5.05
CA LEU A 289 21.83 3.58 -3.91
C LEU A 289 20.86 4.70 -3.53
N LEU A 290 20.24 5.38 -4.50
CA LEU A 290 19.29 6.46 -4.21
C LEU A 290 18.06 5.93 -3.51
N ALA A 291 17.46 4.85 -4.03
CA ALA A 291 16.28 4.20 -3.44
C ALA A 291 16.60 3.63 -2.06
N CYS A 292 17.76 2.97 -1.90
CA CYS A 292 18.21 2.45 -0.61
C CYS A 292 18.50 3.57 0.40
N ARG A 293 19.03 4.72 -0.01
CA ARG A 293 19.27 5.86 0.89
C ARG A 293 17.96 6.44 1.42
N ALA A 294 16.96 6.60 0.52
CA ALA A 294 15.62 7.03 0.93
C ALA A 294 14.95 6.02 1.87
N ALA A 295 15.02 4.72 1.53
CA ALA A 295 14.48 3.66 2.36
C ALA A 295 15.17 3.57 3.73
N LEU A 296 16.48 3.70 3.78
CA LEU A 296 17.24 3.71 5.03
C LEU A 296 16.84 4.89 5.92
N PHE A 297 16.73 6.08 5.35
CA PHE A 297 16.26 7.26 6.07
C PHE A 297 14.86 7.06 6.64
N PHE A 298 13.92 6.53 5.84
CA PHE A 298 12.57 6.22 6.32
C PHE A 298 12.59 5.22 7.48
N LEU A 299 13.37 4.13 7.36
CA LEU A 299 13.46 3.10 8.40
C LEU A 299 14.12 3.64 9.68
N GLU A 300 15.07 4.57 9.58
CA GLU A 300 15.63 5.29 10.72
C GLU A 300 14.56 6.11 11.45
N GLN A 301 13.70 6.83 10.70
CA GLN A 301 12.58 7.56 11.33
C GLN A 301 11.60 6.60 12.00
N LEU A 302 11.27 5.49 11.33
CA LEU A 302 10.30 4.52 11.85
C LEU A 302 10.79 3.82 13.12
N MET A 303 12.05 3.35 13.14
CA MET A 303 12.60 2.50 14.19
C MET A 303 13.26 3.29 15.32
N ASP A 304 14.01 4.36 14.99
CA ASP A 304 14.96 4.98 15.91
C ASP A 304 14.51 6.40 16.35
N LYS A 305 13.56 7.02 15.62
CA LYS A 305 13.15 8.42 15.85
C LYS A 305 11.71 8.57 16.33
N GLY A 306 11.08 7.47 16.77
CA GLY A 306 9.77 7.51 17.42
C GLY A 306 8.57 7.64 16.47
N LEU A 307 8.75 7.56 15.14
CA LEU A 307 7.63 7.67 14.19
C LEU A 307 6.58 6.59 14.41
N LEU A 308 6.99 5.36 14.72
CA LEU A 308 6.05 4.27 15.00
C LEU A 308 5.22 4.53 16.25
N ASP A 309 5.84 5.06 17.31
CA ASP A 309 5.14 5.38 18.56
C ASP A 309 4.21 6.58 18.39
N HIS A 310 4.58 7.53 17.54
CA HIS A 310 3.67 8.61 17.14
C HIS A 310 2.40 8.04 16.48
N VAL A 311 2.53 7.13 15.52
CA VAL A 311 1.35 6.49 14.87
C VAL A 311 0.50 5.70 15.87
N LYS A 312 1.12 4.96 16.81
CA LYS A 312 0.40 4.28 17.89
C LYS A 312 -0.40 5.24 18.78
N THR A 313 0.06 6.47 18.90
CA THR A 313 -0.60 7.51 19.70
C THR A 313 -1.74 8.18 18.93
N VAL A 314 -1.47 8.64 17.71
CA VAL A 314 -2.44 9.44 16.94
C VAL A 314 -3.49 8.58 16.23
N GLY A 315 -3.17 7.33 15.86
CA GLY A 315 -4.10 6.42 15.18
C GLY A 315 -5.38 6.17 15.98
N PRO A 316 -5.31 5.74 17.24
CA PRO A 316 -6.51 5.55 18.08
C PRO A 316 -7.28 6.86 18.36
N LEU A 317 -6.61 8.01 18.36
CA LEU A 317 -7.27 9.32 18.47
C LEU A 317 -8.12 9.58 17.22
N PHE A 318 -7.52 9.38 16.03
CA PHE A 318 -8.21 9.55 14.75
C PHE A 318 -9.42 8.61 14.63
N GLU A 319 -9.24 7.33 14.95
CA GLU A 319 -10.33 6.34 14.95
C GLU A 319 -11.51 6.80 15.83
N ARG A 320 -11.25 7.23 17.07
CA ARG A 320 -12.32 7.73 17.97
C ARG A 320 -13.06 8.92 17.39
N ARG A 321 -12.34 9.87 16.74
CA ARG A 321 -12.97 11.05 16.13
C ARG A 321 -13.86 10.65 14.95
N LEU A 322 -13.40 9.73 14.10
CA LEU A 322 -14.22 9.21 13.00
C LEU A 322 -15.46 8.47 13.49
N ARG A 323 -15.35 7.72 14.58
CA ARG A 323 -16.53 7.09 15.22
C ARG A 323 -17.51 8.15 15.76
N THR A 324 -17.01 9.22 16.35
CA THR A 324 -17.87 10.33 16.83
C THR A 324 -18.54 11.03 15.64
N LEU A 325 -17.84 11.22 14.54
CA LEU A 325 -18.39 11.77 13.29
C LEU A 325 -19.53 10.88 12.76
N ALA A 326 -19.33 9.55 12.73
CA ALA A 326 -20.32 8.59 12.27
C ALA A 326 -21.62 8.60 13.12
N LEU A 327 -21.54 8.94 14.41
CA LEU A 327 -22.71 9.09 15.27
C LEU A 327 -23.57 10.33 14.91
N LYS A 328 -22.96 11.34 14.28
CA LYS A 328 -23.66 12.57 13.86
C LYS A 328 -24.31 12.42 12.47
N HIS A 329 -23.71 11.61 11.60
CA HIS A 329 -24.07 11.49 10.19
C HIS A 329 -24.55 10.07 9.84
N PRO A 330 -25.87 9.82 9.79
CA PRO A 330 -26.43 8.50 9.49
C PRO A 330 -26.03 7.92 8.14
N VAL A 331 -25.56 8.75 7.20
CA VAL A 331 -25.02 8.31 5.92
C VAL A 331 -23.74 7.48 6.08
N ILE A 332 -23.01 7.62 7.20
CA ILE A 332 -21.85 6.81 7.54
C ILE A 332 -22.32 5.55 8.26
N VAL A 333 -22.37 4.43 7.55
CA VAL A 333 -22.90 3.16 8.08
C VAL A 333 -21.87 2.35 8.86
N GLU A 334 -20.56 2.57 8.62
CA GLU A 334 -19.48 1.86 9.30
C GLU A 334 -18.17 2.66 9.26
N THR A 335 -17.42 2.63 10.35
CA THR A 335 -16.01 3.07 10.40
C THR A 335 -15.11 1.87 10.45
N ARG A 336 -14.09 1.81 9.57
CA ARG A 336 -13.15 0.69 9.44
C ARG A 336 -11.72 1.16 9.38
N GLY A 337 -10.81 0.30 9.82
CA GLY A 337 -9.38 0.56 9.67
C GLY A 337 -8.60 0.35 10.95
N VAL A 338 -7.28 0.57 10.85
CA VAL A 338 -6.32 0.46 11.96
C VAL A 338 -5.26 1.53 11.80
N GLY A 339 -4.92 2.19 12.88
CA GLY A 339 -3.88 3.25 12.90
C GLY A 339 -4.26 4.42 11.99
N LEU A 340 -3.38 4.76 11.06
CA LEU A 340 -3.59 5.81 10.06
C LEU A 340 -4.06 5.27 8.69
N MET A 341 -4.68 4.11 8.66
CA MET A 341 -5.37 3.54 7.52
C MET A 341 -6.86 3.42 7.87
N GLN A 342 -7.65 4.44 7.51
CA GLN A 342 -9.04 4.57 7.93
C GLN A 342 -9.99 4.66 6.74
N GLY A 343 -11.19 4.13 6.89
CA GLY A 343 -12.27 4.17 5.90
C GLY A 343 -13.63 4.43 6.52
N LEU A 344 -14.43 5.24 5.85
CA LEU A 344 -15.85 5.47 6.18
C LEU A 344 -16.68 4.79 5.09
N GLN A 345 -17.42 3.74 5.44
CA GLN A 345 -18.40 3.12 4.55
C GLN A 345 -19.67 3.97 4.56
N LEU A 346 -20.17 4.31 3.39
CA LEU A 346 -21.35 5.15 3.22
C LEU A 346 -22.54 4.34 2.70
N ALA A 347 -23.74 4.81 3.01
CA ALA A 347 -24.98 4.34 2.38
C ALA A 347 -25.11 4.81 0.91
N ILE A 348 -24.47 5.92 0.56
CA ILE A 348 -24.49 6.58 -0.76
C ILE A 348 -23.13 6.43 -1.47
N ASP A 349 -23.03 6.90 -2.73
CA ASP A 349 -21.76 7.05 -3.43
C ASP A 349 -20.86 8.04 -2.68
N ALA A 350 -19.58 7.71 -2.57
CA ALA A 350 -18.60 8.56 -1.88
C ALA A 350 -18.05 9.70 -2.77
N ALA A 351 -18.35 9.73 -4.07
CA ALA A 351 -17.81 10.76 -4.98
C ALA A 351 -18.23 12.18 -4.57
N PRO A 352 -19.48 12.49 -4.23
CA PRO A 352 -19.87 13.83 -3.77
C PRO A 352 -19.11 14.27 -2.51
N ILE A 353 -18.87 13.35 -1.57
CA ILE A 353 -18.09 13.64 -0.36
C ILE A 353 -16.64 14.00 -0.71
N VAL A 354 -16.01 13.24 -1.61
CA VAL A 354 -14.63 13.50 -2.04
C VAL A 354 -14.51 14.85 -2.76
N ASP A 355 -15.44 15.17 -3.64
CA ASP A 355 -15.42 16.43 -4.39
C ASP A 355 -15.68 17.64 -3.47
N THR A 356 -16.68 17.58 -2.59
CA THR A 356 -16.98 18.64 -1.62
C THR A 356 -15.84 18.83 -0.61
N ALA A 357 -15.21 17.74 -0.16
CA ALA A 357 -14.03 17.82 0.71
C ALA A 357 -12.87 18.55 0.02
N ARG A 358 -12.57 18.21 -1.25
CA ARG A 358 -11.56 18.90 -2.06
C ARG A 358 -11.87 20.39 -2.20
N GLU A 359 -13.12 20.75 -2.45
CA GLU A 359 -13.56 22.14 -2.53
C GLU A 359 -13.38 22.90 -1.21
N ARG A 360 -13.40 22.20 -0.07
CA ARG A 360 -13.12 22.75 1.26
C ARG A 360 -11.64 22.66 1.67
N GLY A 361 -10.77 22.23 0.75
CA GLY A 361 -9.33 22.15 1.00
C GLY A 361 -8.90 20.90 1.77
N LEU A 362 -9.68 19.83 1.74
CA LEU A 362 -9.33 18.53 2.31
C LEU A 362 -9.24 17.47 1.20
N LEU A 363 -8.13 16.76 1.15
CA LEU A 363 -7.95 15.66 0.21
C LEU A 363 -8.20 14.33 0.92
N VAL A 364 -9.22 13.65 0.49
CA VAL A 364 -9.54 12.24 0.78
C VAL A 364 -9.76 11.53 -0.54
N ASN A 365 -9.77 10.22 -0.59
CA ASN A 365 -10.08 9.53 -1.83
C ASN A 365 -11.14 8.44 -1.64
N ARG A 366 -11.81 8.13 -2.73
CA ARG A 366 -12.75 7.03 -2.82
C ARG A 366 -11.99 5.74 -3.13
N THR A 367 -12.30 4.67 -2.38
CA THR A 367 -11.96 3.31 -2.77
C THR A 367 -13.22 2.47 -2.71
N ASN A 368 -13.46 1.63 -3.72
CA ASN A 368 -14.80 1.14 -3.94
C ASN A 368 -15.81 2.32 -4.09
N GLU A 369 -17.05 2.10 -4.54
CA GLU A 369 -18.00 3.21 -4.81
C GLU A 369 -18.42 3.99 -3.55
N LYS A 370 -18.46 3.30 -2.41
CA LYS A 370 -19.10 3.79 -1.17
C LYS A 370 -18.13 3.97 0.01
N VAL A 371 -16.83 4.04 -0.22
CA VAL A 371 -15.87 4.17 0.88
C VAL A 371 -15.01 5.41 0.70
N VAL A 372 -15.05 6.31 1.66
CA VAL A 372 -14.07 7.39 1.80
C VAL A 372 -12.87 6.84 2.56
N ARG A 373 -11.71 6.82 1.89
CA ARG A 373 -10.45 6.34 2.48
C ARG A 373 -9.55 7.50 2.87
N MET A 374 -8.88 7.34 4.00
CA MET A 374 -7.92 8.29 4.54
C MET A 374 -6.60 7.57 4.88
N LEU A 375 -5.51 8.05 4.28
CA LEU A 375 -4.14 7.57 4.43
C LEU A 375 -3.20 8.77 4.66
N PRO A 376 -3.35 9.56 5.74
CA PRO A 376 -2.51 10.72 5.96
C PRO A 376 -1.02 10.34 6.06
N PRO A 377 -0.08 11.27 5.94
CA PRO A 377 1.31 11.04 6.32
C PRO A 377 1.42 10.47 7.74
N LEU A 378 2.40 9.61 8.00
CA LEU A 378 2.60 9.04 9.34
C LEU A 378 3.04 10.10 10.37
N THR A 379 3.53 11.24 9.88
CA THR A 379 3.95 12.41 10.67
C THR A 379 2.82 13.40 10.93
N ILE A 380 1.56 13.07 10.58
CA ILE A 380 0.44 14.00 10.74
C ILE A 380 0.24 14.39 12.22
N GLU A 381 0.05 15.67 12.46
CA GLU A 381 -0.19 16.19 13.82
C GLU A 381 -1.67 16.03 14.21
N THR A 382 -1.92 15.93 15.54
CA THR A 382 -3.28 15.81 16.06
C THR A 382 -4.17 16.97 15.65
N ALA A 383 -3.63 18.21 15.62
CA ALA A 383 -4.38 19.38 15.19
C ALA A 383 -4.83 19.31 13.71
N ASP A 384 -4.03 18.69 12.84
CA ASP A 384 -4.40 18.48 11.44
C ASP A 384 -5.49 17.40 11.32
N LEU A 385 -5.44 16.35 12.14
CA LEU A 385 -6.52 15.35 12.21
C LEU A 385 -7.83 15.96 12.69
N ASP A 386 -7.76 16.87 13.71
CA ASP A 386 -8.93 17.60 14.20
C ASP A 386 -9.56 18.43 13.11
N ARG A 387 -8.75 19.26 12.43
CA ARG A 387 -9.18 20.08 11.31
C ARG A 387 -9.81 19.23 10.19
N ALA A 388 -9.20 18.07 9.87
CA ALA A 388 -9.74 17.18 8.85
C ALA A 388 -11.13 16.65 9.21
N VAL A 389 -11.35 16.26 10.48
CA VAL A 389 -12.66 15.77 10.95
C VAL A 389 -13.68 16.89 10.98
N ASP A 390 -13.31 18.11 11.38
CA ASP A 390 -14.20 19.28 11.34
C ASP A 390 -14.64 19.58 9.89
N ILE A 391 -13.72 19.54 8.92
CA ILE A 391 -14.09 19.71 7.51
C ILE A 391 -15.00 18.57 7.03
N LEU A 392 -14.75 17.33 7.44
CA LEU A 392 -15.64 16.21 7.09
C LEU A 392 -17.03 16.37 7.70
N ASP A 393 -17.17 16.87 8.94
CA ASP A 393 -18.43 17.16 9.60
C ASP A 393 -19.27 18.16 8.76
N GLU A 394 -18.64 19.24 8.30
CA GLU A 394 -19.29 20.21 7.40
C GLU A 394 -19.65 19.62 6.03
N VAL A 395 -18.77 18.75 5.47
CA VAL A 395 -19.00 18.11 4.17
C VAL A 395 -20.19 17.16 4.24
N PHE A 396 -20.26 16.33 5.27
CA PHE A 396 -21.39 15.40 5.46
C PHE A 396 -22.69 16.16 5.68
N ALA A 397 -22.69 17.21 6.52
CA ALA A 397 -23.88 18.02 6.75
C ALA A 397 -24.40 18.69 5.45
N ALA A 398 -23.50 19.18 4.59
CA ALA A 398 -23.87 19.77 3.31
C ALA A 398 -24.51 18.75 2.36
N VAL A 399 -23.86 17.57 2.19
CA VAL A 399 -24.35 16.52 1.28
C VAL A 399 -25.66 15.90 1.77
N GLU A 400 -25.83 15.68 3.08
CA GLU A 400 -27.09 15.18 3.65
C GLU A 400 -28.27 16.16 3.41
N THR A 401 -28.01 17.46 3.44
CA THR A 401 -29.02 18.45 3.14
C THR A 401 -29.49 18.39 1.67
N GLU A 402 -28.54 18.17 0.74
CA GLU A 402 -28.83 18.04 -0.70
C GLU A 402 -29.58 16.75 -1.04
N VAL A 403 -29.33 15.65 -0.33
CA VAL A 403 -29.99 14.35 -0.54
C VAL A 403 -31.48 14.40 -0.06
N HIS A 404 -31.79 15.27 0.91
CA HIS A 404 -33.13 15.41 1.47
C HIS A 404 -33.98 16.55 0.82
N ALA A 405 -33.38 17.36 -0.07
CA ALA A 405 -34.04 18.41 -0.84
C ALA A 405 -34.52 17.89 -2.21
#